data_47831fb3ccb104cd75d5bc96d1d39bfa
#
_entry.id   47831fb3ccb104cd75d5bc96d1d39bfa
#
_cell.length_a   1.000
_cell.length_b   1.000
_cell.length_c   1.000
_cell.angle_alpha   90.00
_cell.angle_beta   90.00
_cell.angle_gamma   90.00
#
_symmetry.space_group_name_H-M   'P 1'
#
loop_
_entity.id
_entity.type
_entity.pdbx_description
1 polymer ?
#
loop_
_entity_poly.entity_id
_entity_poly.type
_entity_poly.pdbx_seq_one_letter_code
_entity_poly.pdbx_strand_id
1 'polypeptide(L)'
;MGSTGRICLELAKMMEKKGHNCRIIYGRKKATKESGEYGMRMTSSFGVYIHGVETRILDNHAFASTFETLRLLFFLKIYKPDLIHLHNLHGYYINVAVLFRYIITNKIPVIWTLHDCWSMTGHCSHFYHIGCNKWISGCHNCQQKKEYPASLVFDKSKKNWEKKKKIFTSLDCAVIVTPSIWLSELVNKSYLNKYQIKVVPNGIDLNVFYPRDDSMFSKKFGYKKIILGVSNVWTENKGIYDFINLVDMLDASKFQIVLVGEVKKDFEIPSNIYIIDRTDSTDELAKIYSSADIYVDLSKIEVLGTTIIEAMACGCPIVTYGAGGNSESIGEYGGRIIEKQNLSSVVDAIQQMAFLDKNVIRGACVQQAKIFSKEKMLENYYLLYKKLVNYE
;
A
#
# COMPACT_ATOMS: atom_id res chain seq x y z
N MET A 1 -4.81 12.30 -4.07
CA MET A 1 -5.19 10.90 -4.32
C MET A 1 -4.17 10.00 -3.62
N GLY A 2 -4.55 8.84 -3.06
CA GLY A 2 -3.60 7.90 -2.42
C GLY A 2 -3.05 6.88 -3.44
N SER A 3 -2.12 6.00 -3.00
CA SER A 3 -1.50 4.95 -3.84
C SER A 3 -2.53 4.07 -4.56
N THR A 4 -3.49 3.51 -3.82
CA THR A 4 -4.59 2.72 -4.42
C THR A 4 -5.36 3.48 -5.49
N GLY A 5 -5.66 4.77 -5.24
CA GLY A 5 -6.37 5.59 -6.22
C GLY A 5 -5.55 5.84 -7.50
N ARG A 6 -4.23 5.94 -7.41
CA ARG A 6 -3.35 6.02 -8.59
C ARG A 6 -3.41 4.73 -9.41
N ILE A 7 -3.35 3.57 -8.76
CA ILE A 7 -3.49 2.27 -9.44
C ILE A 7 -4.83 2.20 -10.18
N CYS A 8 -5.94 2.54 -9.52
CA CYS A 8 -7.27 2.54 -10.15
C CYS A 8 -7.33 3.47 -11.39
N LEU A 9 -6.71 4.65 -11.30
CA LEU A 9 -6.68 5.60 -12.40
C LEU A 9 -5.87 5.07 -13.60
N GLU A 10 -4.69 4.51 -13.36
CA GLU A 10 -3.87 3.93 -14.43
C GLU A 10 -4.56 2.73 -15.10
N LEU A 11 -5.25 1.90 -14.31
CA LEU A 11 -6.07 0.81 -14.85
C LEU A 11 -7.22 1.35 -15.73
N ALA A 12 -7.95 2.38 -15.25
CA ALA A 12 -9.05 2.97 -16.02
C ALA A 12 -8.55 3.57 -17.35
N LYS A 13 -7.44 4.32 -17.34
CA LYS A 13 -6.82 4.87 -18.54
C LYS A 13 -6.37 3.79 -19.54
N MET A 14 -5.79 2.72 -19.02
CA MET A 14 -5.36 1.59 -19.87
C MET A 14 -6.57 0.94 -20.53
N MET A 15 -7.64 0.70 -19.76
CA MET A 15 -8.86 0.08 -20.30
C MET A 15 -9.55 0.97 -21.34
N GLU A 16 -9.62 2.28 -21.09
CA GLU A 16 -10.17 3.23 -22.08
C GLU A 16 -9.37 3.24 -23.38
N LYS A 17 -8.03 3.25 -23.31
CA LYS A 17 -7.16 3.13 -24.49
C LYS A 17 -7.40 1.83 -25.28
N LYS A 18 -7.91 0.80 -24.63
CA LYS A 18 -8.29 -0.48 -25.24
C LYS A 18 -9.78 -0.51 -25.67
N GLY A 19 -10.49 0.60 -25.62
CA GLY A 19 -11.88 0.74 -26.09
C GLY A 19 -12.95 0.36 -25.05
N HIS A 20 -12.58 0.20 -23.77
CA HIS A 20 -13.52 -0.15 -22.70
C HIS A 20 -13.97 1.09 -21.92
N ASN A 21 -15.21 1.08 -21.45
CA ASN A 21 -15.75 2.14 -20.61
C ASN A 21 -15.52 1.84 -19.13
N CYS A 22 -14.90 2.78 -18.40
CA CYS A 22 -14.54 2.59 -16.99
C CYS A 22 -15.11 3.68 -16.10
N ARG A 23 -15.48 3.32 -14.86
CA ARG A 23 -15.86 4.26 -13.80
C ARG A 23 -15.19 3.86 -12.49
N ILE A 24 -14.62 4.85 -11.80
CA ILE A 24 -13.99 4.69 -10.49
C ILE A 24 -14.93 5.22 -9.42
N ILE A 25 -15.43 4.32 -8.56
CA ILE A 25 -16.29 4.69 -7.44
C ILE A 25 -15.44 4.87 -6.19
N TYR A 26 -15.56 6.04 -5.54
CA TYR A 26 -14.76 6.33 -4.34
C TYR A 26 -15.57 7.03 -3.25
N GLY A 27 -15.14 6.89 -1.99
CA GLY A 27 -15.84 7.45 -0.83
C GLY A 27 -15.19 8.70 -0.26
N ARG A 28 -13.85 8.76 -0.20
CA ARG A 28 -13.10 9.80 0.51
C ARG A 28 -12.13 10.55 -0.40
N LYS A 29 -11.69 11.73 0.09
CA LYS A 29 -10.82 12.69 -0.60
C LYS A 29 -11.48 13.31 -1.84
N LYS A 30 -10.91 14.40 -2.31
CA LYS A 30 -11.33 15.02 -3.57
C LYS A 30 -10.61 14.33 -4.72
N ALA A 31 -11.31 14.16 -5.84
CA ALA A 31 -10.69 13.77 -7.09
C ALA A 31 -9.69 14.86 -7.54
N THR A 32 -8.62 14.47 -8.18
CA THR A 32 -7.78 15.38 -8.97
C THR A 32 -8.53 15.70 -10.28
N LYS A 33 -8.13 16.72 -11.01
CA LYS A 33 -8.73 17.05 -12.32
C LYS A 33 -8.79 15.81 -13.22
N GLU A 34 -7.69 15.11 -13.33
CA GLU A 34 -7.54 13.91 -14.16
C GLU A 34 -8.37 12.71 -13.67
N SER A 35 -8.40 12.45 -12.35
CA SER A 35 -9.25 11.37 -11.82
C SER A 35 -10.74 11.70 -11.76
N GLY A 36 -11.09 12.98 -11.96
CA GLY A 36 -12.48 13.44 -12.02
C GLY A 36 -13.22 12.95 -13.25
N GLU A 37 -12.54 12.71 -14.34
CA GLU A 37 -13.11 12.18 -15.59
C GLU A 37 -13.67 10.77 -15.43
N TYR A 38 -13.00 9.94 -14.63
CA TYR A 38 -13.40 8.56 -14.34
C TYR A 38 -14.19 8.44 -13.03
N GLY A 39 -14.02 9.40 -12.14
CA GLY A 39 -14.39 9.30 -10.75
C GLY A 39 -15.81 9.70 -10.43
N MET A 40 -16.54 8.83 -9.73
CA MET A 40 -17.82 9.15 -9.11
C MET A 40 -17.71 9.02 -7.58
N ARG A 41 -17.96 10.12 -6.87
CA ARG A 41 -18.00 10.10 -5.41
C ARG A 41 -19.38 9.62 -4.94
N MET A 42 -19.39 8.50 -4.18
CA MET A 42 -20.65 7.92 -3.76
C MET A 42 -21.22 8.49 -2.46
N THR A 43 -20.42 9.10 -1.60
CA THR A 43 -20.84 9.63 -0.31
C THR A 43 -20.38 11.05 -0.05
N SER A 44 -21.14 11.81 0.71
CA SER A 44 -20.75 13.15 1.19
C SER A 44 -19.70 13.04 2.31
N SER A 45 -19.07 14.18 2.64
CA SER A 45 -18.16 14.23 3.80
C SER A 45 -18.89 13.95 5.11
N PHE A 46 -20.16 14.34 5.20
CA PHE A 46 -21.03 14.07 6.33
C PHE A 46 -21.36 12.56 6.45
N GLY A 47 -21.65 11.89 5.34
CA GLY A 47 -21.87 10.44 5.34
C GLY A 47 -20.63 9.65 5.77
N VAL A 48 -19.42 10.07 5.33
CA VAL A 48 -18.15 9.50 5.81
C VAL A 48 -17.99 9.72 7.32
N TYR A 49 -18.32 10.90 7.82
CA TYR A 49 -18.24 11.22 9.24
C TYR A 49 -19.17 10.35 10.08
N ILE A 50 -20.44 10.23 9.70
CA ILE A 50 -21.44 9.37 10.39
C ILE A 50 -20.95 7.91 10.42
N HIS A 51 -20.54 7.37 9.28
CA HIS A 51 -20.00 6.00 9.23
C HIS A 51 -18.77 5.85 10.14
N GLY A 52 -17.90 6.86 10.18
CA GLY A 52 -16.73 6.89 11.07
C GLY A 52 -17.13 6.88 12.55
N VAL A 53 -18.14 7.66 12.95
CA VAL A 53 -18.68 7.68 14.32
C VAL A 53 -19.30 6.34 14.67
N GLU A 54 -20.13 5.79 13.78
CA GLU A 54 -20.75 4.47 13.97
C GLU A 54 -19.69 3.37 14.13
N THR A 55 -18.62 3.42 13.35
CA THR A 55 -17.49 2.48 13.50
C THR A 55 -16.81 2.63 14.85
N ARG A 56 -16.53 3.88 15.29
CA ARG A 56 -15.84 4.13 16.57
C ARG A 56 -16.64 3.70 17.78
N ILE A 57 -17.97 3.78 17.71
CA ILE A 57 -18.84 3.36 18.82
C ILE A 57 -19.19 1.89 18.70
N LEU A 58 -19.67 1.44 17.54
CA LEU A 58 -20.32 0.15 17.35
C LEU A 58 -19.43 -0.91 16.68
N ASP A 59 -18.19 -0.59 16.31
CA ASP A 59 -17.32 -1.47 15.52
C ASP A 59 -18.03 -2.04 14.25
N ASN A 60 -18.74 -1.16 13.54
CA ASN A 60 -19.60 -1.52 12.40
C ASN A 60 -18.99 -1.12 11.05
N HIS A 61 -17.67 -1.23 10.94
CA HIS A 61 -16.89 -0.82 9.78
C HIS A 61 -17.27 -1.60 8.52
N ALA A 62 -17.55 -0.86 7.44
CA ALA A 62 -18.05 -1.36 6.15
C ALA A 62 -19.44 -2.01 6.17
N PHE A 63 -20.19 -1.86 7.26
CA PHE A 63 -21.58 -2.31 7.37
C PHE A 63 -22.58 -1.15 7.55
N ALA A 64 -22.09 0.09 7.64
CA ALA A 64 -22.89 1.32 7.60
C ALA A 64 -23.05 1.82 6.15
N SER A 65 -23.46 3.08 5.93
CA SER A 65 -23.64 3.71 4.60
C SER A 65 -24.59 2.94 3.67
N THR A 66 -25.69 2.42 4.22
CA THR A 66 -26.66 1.64 3.43
C THR A 66 -27.31 2.49 2.35
N PHE A 67 -27.72 3.73 2.67
CA PHE A 67 -28.37 4.63 1.73
C PHE A 67 -27.46 4.98 0.54
N GLU A 68 -26.21 5.34 0.82
CA GLU A 68 -25.20 5.64 -0.22
C GLU A 68 -24.96 4.42 -1.11
N THR A 69 -24.92 3.23 -0.50
CA THR A 69 -24.74 1.99 -1.26
C THR A 69 -25.96 1.71 -2.14
N LEU A 70 -27.19 1.94 -1.68
CA LEU A 70 -28.38 1.80 -2.52
C LEU A 70 -28.37 2.77 -3.72
N ARG A 71 -27.91 4.01 -3.52
CA ARG A 71 -27.69 4.96 -4.65
C ARG A 71 -26.66 4.42 -5.65
N LEU A 72 -25.58 3.82 -5.15
CA LEU A 72 -24.61 3.15 -6.02
C LEU A 72 -25.28 2.01 -6.81
N LEU A 73 -26.11 1.18 -6.17
CA LEU A 73 -26.81 0.09 -6.87
C LEU A 73 -27.75 0.61 -7.97
N PHE A 74 -28.40 1.75 -7.75
CA PHE A 74 -29.21 2.39 -8.81
C PHE A 74 -28.35 2.78 -10.00
N PHE A 75 -27.17 3.39 -9.77
CA PHE A 75 -26.23 3.68 -10.83
C PHE A 75 -25.76 2.41 -11.55
N LEU A 76 -25.37 1.35 -10.82
CA LEU A 76 -24.90 0.08 -11.39
C LEU A 76 -25.98 -0.61 -12.25
N LYS A 77 -27.26 -0.49 -11.90
CA LYS A 77 -28.36 -1.01 -12.73
C LYS A 77 -28.45 -0.33 -14.10
N ILE A 78 -28.13 0.97 -14.17
CA ILE A 78 -28.12 1.73 -15.43
C ILE A 78 -26.82 1.47 -16.19
N TYR A 79 -25.69 1.49 -15.49
CA TYR A 79 -24.36 1.33 -16.07
C TYR A 79 -24.08 -0.09 -16.58
N LYS A 80 -24.65 -1.12 -15.91
CA LYS A 80 -24.55 -2.54 -16.26
C LYS A 80 -23.09 -2.99 -16.48
N PRO A 81 -22.23 -2.95 -15.46
CA PRO A 81 -20.83 -3.34 -15.62
C PRO A 81 -20.69 -4.82 -15.94
N ASP A 82 -19.84 -5.17 -16.89
CA ASP A 82 -19.48 -6.56 -17.23
C ASP A 82 -18.56 -7.17 -16.16
N LEU A 83 -17.83 -6.33 -15.42
CA LEU A 83 -16.92 -6.73 -14.36
C LEU A 83 -16.83 -5.64 -13.29
N ILE A 84 -16.71 -6.05 -12.03
CA ILE A 84 -16.42 -5.16 -10.92
C ILE A 84 -15.03 -5.46 -10.36
N HIS A 85 -14.15 -4.45 -10.34
CA HIS A 85 -12.86 -4.53 -9.69
C HIS A 85 -12.93 -3.85 -8.31
N LEU A 86 -12.82 -4.65 -7.26
CA LEU A 86 -12.82 -4.19 -5.87
C LEU A 86 -11.41 -3.89 -5.39
N HIS A 87 -11.25 -2.79 -4.68
CA HIS A 87 -10.06 -2.42 -3.93
C HIS A 87 -10.40 -2.24 -2.45
N ASN A 88 -9.94 -1.18 -1.81
CA ASN A 88 -10.19 -0.90 -0.40
C ASN A 88 -11.67 -0.61 -0.09
N LEU A 89 -12.37 -1.59 0.48
CA LEU A 89 -13.76 -1.46 0.89
C LEU A 89 -13.92 -0.83 2.29
N HIS A 90 -12.85 -0.63 3.02
CA HIS A 90 -12.83 -0.13 4.41
C HIS A 90 -12.60 1.41 4.49
N GLY A 91 -13.31 2.18 3.69
CA GLY A 91 -13.12 3.64 3.63
C GLY A 91 -14.21 4.48 4.31
N TYR A 92 -15.06 3.92 5.15
CA TYR A 92 -16.24 4.60 5.75
C TYR A 92 -17.24 5.12 4.71
N TYR A 93 -17.53 4.37 3.66
CA TYR A 93 -18.34 4.88 2.55
C TYR A 93 -19.28 3.85 1.94
N ILE A 94 -19.20 2.58 2.29
CA ILE A 94 -19.95 1.50 1.65
C ILE A 94 -20.48 0.50 2.66
N ASN A 95 -21.62 -0.12 2.33
CA ASN A 95 -22.14 -1.30 3.00
C ASN A 95 -21.85 -2.54 2.15
N VAL A 96 -20.89 -3.34 2.58
CA VAL A 96 -20.43 -4.51 1.81
C VAL A 96 -21.51 -5.59 1.67
N ALA A 97 -22.41 -5.74 2.66
CA ALA A 97 -23.49 -6.71 2.59
C ALA A 97 -24.49 -6.38 1.47
N VAL A 98 -24.81 -5.10 1.31
CA VAL A 98 -25.71 -4.61 0.27
C VAL A 98 -25.05 -4.73 -1.11
N LEU A 99 -23.77 -4.32 -1.23
CA LEU A 99 -23.03 -4.43 -2.49
C LEU A 99 -22.89 -5.89 -2.94
N PHE A 100 -22.42 -6.78 -2.07
CA PHE A 100 -22.18 -8.18 -2.43
C PHE A 100 -23.47 -8.90 -2.81
N ARG A 101 -24.59 -8.63 -2.13
CA ARG A 101 -25.91 -9.15 -2.54
C ARG A 101 -26.24 -8.77 -3.98
N TYR A 102 -26.01 -7.51 -4.36
CA TYR A 102 -26.26 -7.04 -5.73
C TYR A 102 -25.36 -7.77 -6.75
N ILE A 103 -24.05 -7.90 -6.46
CA ILE A 103 -23.08 -8.60 -7.32
C ILE A 103 -23.53 -10.05 -7.55
N ILE A 104 -23.89 -10.76 -6.49
CA ILE A 104 -24.34 -12.16 -6.56
C ILE A 104 -25.62 -12.27 -7.36
N THR A 105 -26.64 -11.44 -7.04
CA THR A 105 -27.93 -11.49 -7.75
C THR A 105 -27.80 -11.25 -9.25
N ASN A 106 -26.86 -10.40 -9.67
CA ASN A 106 -26.63 -10.08 -11.08
C ASN A 106 -25.49 -10.92 -11.71
N LYS A 107 -24.90 -11.86 -10.97
CA LYS A 107 -23.81 -12.74 -11.41
C LYS A 107 -22.62 -12.01 -12.04
N ILE A 108 -22.27 -10.83 -11.49
CA ILE A 108 -21.20 -10.01 -12.02
C ILE A 108 -19.84 -10.59 -11.60
N PRO A 109 -18.92 -10.85 -12.53
CA PRO A 109 -17.56 -11.29 -12.21
C PRO A 109 -16.80 -10.24 -11.39
N VAL A 110 -15.96 -10.68 -10.46
CA VAL A 110 -15.19 -9.81 -9.56
C VAL A 110 -13.71 -10.08 -9.64
N ILE A 111 -12.93 -9.02 -9.79
CA ILE A 111 -11.54 -9.00 -9.37
C ILE A 111 -11.47 -8.23 -8.05
N TRP A 112 -10.76 -8.77 -7.07
CA TRP A 112 -10.60 -8.10 -5.79
C TRP A 112 -9.14 -7.99 -5.40
N THR A 113 -8.56 -6.79 -5.59
CA THR A 113 -7.18 -6.51 -5.18
C THR A 113 -7.13 -6.11 -3.71
N LEU A 114 -6.42 -6.88 -2.94
CA LEU A 114 -6.18 -6.64 -1.52
C LEU A 114 -4.90 -5.81 -1.36
N HIS A 115 -4.98 -4.73 -0.59
CA HIS A 115 -3.85 -3.85 -0.28
C HIS A 115 -3.43 -3.93 1.19
N ASP A 116 -4.18 -4.67 2.00
CA ASP A 116 -3.96 -4.95 3.41
C ASP A 116 -4.71 -6.22 3.84
N CYS A 117 -4.69 -6.52 5.13
CA CYS A 117 -5.30 -7.73 5.68
C CYS A 117 -6.75 -7.56 6.15
N TRP A 118 -7.34 -6.36 6.02
CA TRP A 118 -8.68 -6.09 6.57
C TRP A 118 -9.75 -7.06 6.09
N SER A 119 -9.68 -7.49 4.85
CA SER A 119 -10.69 -8.36 4.23
C SER A 119 -10.79 -9.73 4.90
N MET A 120 -9.71 -10.22 5.53
CA MET A 120 -9.66 -11.54 6.18
C MET A 120 -9.75 -11.48 7.71
N THR A 121 -9.78 -10.28 8.30
CA THR A 121 -9.88 -10.09 9.75
C THR A 121 -11.28 -9.68 10.19
N GLY A 122 -11.54 -9.72 11.50
CA GLY A 122 -12.79 -9.20 12.06
C GLY A 122 -12.79 -7.70 12.31
N HIS A 123 -11.60 -7.07 12.36
CA HIS A 123 -11.45 -5.65 12.68
C HIS A 123 -10.25 -5.01 11.97
N CYS A 124 -9.03 -5.34 12.40
CA CYS A 124 -7.80 -4.65 12.04
C CYS A 124 -7.37 -4.83 10.57
N SER A 125 -6.65 -3.87 10.03
CA SER A 125 -6.03 -3.96 8.70
C SER A 125 -4.63 -4.58 8.72
N HIS A 126 -3.99 -4.61 9.89
CA HIS A 126 -2.66 -5.19 10.08
C HIS A 126 -2.61 -5.92 11.43
N PHE A 127 -2.00 -7.08 11.46
CA PHE A 127 -1.92 -7.93 12.67
C PHE A 127 -0.56 -8.61 12.84
N TYR A 128 0.28 -8.57 11.83
CA TYR A 128 1.51 -9.35 11.77
C TYR A 128 2.51 -8.94 12.88
N HIS A 129 2.70 -7.64 13.08
CA HIS A 129 3.65 -7.09 14.07
C HIS A 129 3.33 -7.47 15.52
N ILE A 130 2.08 -7.85 15.81
CA ILE A 130 1.67 -8.35 17.13
C ILE A 130 1.54 -9.88 17.19
N GLY A 131 1.92 -10.60 16.13
CA GLY A 131 1.85 -12.07 16.09
C GLY A 131 0.44 -12.67 16.21
N CYS A 132 -0.63 -11.92 15.86
CA CYS A 132 -2.00 -12.38 16.03
C CYS A 132 -2.38 -13.40 14.94
N ASN A 133 -2.84 -14.59 15.32
CA ASN A 133 -3.29 -15.66 14.43
C ASN A 133 -4.81 -15.93 14.51
N LYS A 134 -5.57 -15.16 15.29
CA LYS A 134 -7.02 -15.37 15.49
C LYS A 134 -7.83 -15.24 14.18
N TRP A 135 -7.35 -14.46 13.24
CA TRP A 135 -8.00 -14.26 11.93
C TRP A 135 -8.13 -15.54 11.10
N ILE A 136 -7.33 -16.57 11.36
CA ILE A 136 -7.37 -17.86 10.64
C ILE A 136 -8.65 -18.63 10.98
N SER A 137 -8.98 -18.75 12.26
CA SER A 137 -10.07 -19.60 12.76
C SER A 137 -11.28 -18.83 13.30
N GLY A 138 -11.08 -17.56 13.68
CA GLY A 138 -12.14 -16.69 14.20
C GLY A 138 -11.59 -15.56 15.07
N CYS A 139 -11.77 -14.31 14.65
CA CYS A 139 -11.38 -13.16 15.45
C CYS A 139 -12.24 -13.02 16.72
N HIS A 140 -11.62 -12.59 17.80
CA HIS A 140 -12.27 -12.22 19.05
C HIS A 140 -11.29 -11.43 19.93
N ASN A 141 -11.79 -10.57 20.81
CA ASN A 141 -10.97 -9.77 21.73
C ASN A 141 -9.77 -9.14 21.00
N CYS A 142 -10.07 -8.21 20.06
CA CYS A 142 -9.08 -7.66 19.17
C CYS A 142 -8.09 -6.75 19.92
N GLN A 143 -6.82 -7.12 19.96
CA GLN A 143 -5.76 -6.30 20.55
C GLN A 143 -5.54 -4.98 19.79
N GLN A 144 -5.85 -4.98 18.49
CA GLN A 144 -5.77 -3.81 17.60
C GLN A 144 -7.07 -3.01 17.53
N LYS A 145 -7.96 -3.13 18.52
CA LYS A 145 -9.26 -2.45 18.51
C LYS A 145 -9.15 -0.92 18.37
N LYS A 146 -8.11 -0.33 18.93
CA LYS A 146 -7.86 1.12 18.88
C LYS A 146 -7.15 1.57 17.60
N GLU A 147 -6.57 0.63 16.85
CA GLU A 147 -5.92 0.91 15.57
C GLU A 147 -6.96 0.99 14.45
N TYR A 148 -6.51 1.45 13.26
CA TYR A 148 -7.41 1.59 12.12
C TYR A 148 -7.99 0.24 11.65
N PRO A 149 -9.30 0.18 11.46
CA PRO A 149 -10.38 1.16 11.66
C PRO A 149 -10.84 1.20 13.13
N ALA A 150 -10.42 2.21 13.89
CA ALA A 150 -10.56 2.25 15.33
C ALA A 150 -12.00 2.09 15.84
N SER A 151 -12.18 1.25 16.88
CA SER A 151 -13.38 1.19 17.72
C SER A 151 -13.01 1.48 19.18
N LEU A 152 -13.71 2.43 19.79
CA LEU A 152 -13.39 2.91 21.13
C LEU A 152 -14.21 2.21 22.22
N VAL A 153 -15.45 1.83 21.90
CA VAL A 153 -16.40 1.30 22.86
C VAL A 153 -16.53 -0.22 22.72
N PHE A 154 -17.14 -0.70 21.66
CA PHE A 154 -17.41 -2.13 21.48
C PHE A 154 -16.33 -2.84 20.70
N ASP A 155 -16.16 -4.12 20.97
CA ASP A 155 -15.38 -5.06 20.16
C ASP A 155 -16.35 -6.07 19.53
N LYS A 156 -16.62 -5.89 18.25
CA LYS A 156 -17.42 -6.85 17.47
C LYS A 156 -16.56 -7.71 16.54
N SER A 157 -15.27 -7.81 16.79
CA SER A 157 -14.33 -8.53 15.91
C SER A 157 -14.79 -9.95 15.60
N LYS A 158 -15.36 -10.70 16.56
CA LYS A 158 -15.94 -12.03 16.32
C LYS A 158 -17.11 -11.97 15.33
N LYS A 159 -18.10 -11.13 15.64
CA LYS A 159 -19.32 -10.99 14.81
C LYS A 159 -18.99 -10.47 13.42
N ASN A 160 -18.06 -9.54 13.32
CA ASN A 160 -17.62 -8.98 12.04
C ASN A 160 -16.85 -10.01 11.22
N TRP A 161 -16.01 -10.85 11.83
CA TRP A 161 -15.32 -11.93 11.15
C TRP A 161 -16.31 -12.95 10.56
N GLU A 162 -17.29 -13.38 11.35
CA GLU A 162 -18.36 -14.30 10.91
C GLU A 162 -19.16 -13.72 9.75
N LYS A 163 -19.57 -12.44 9.87
CA LYS A 163 -20.30 -11.73 8.80
C LYS A 163 -19.46 -11.61 7.53
N LYS A 164 -18.20 -11.16 7.65
CA LYS A 164 -17.29 -11.03 6.51
C LYS A 164 -17.08 -12.39 5.84
N LYS A 165 -16.78 -13.43 6.61
CA LYS A 165 -16.65 -14.79 6.08
C LYS A 165 -17.86 -15.17 5.24
N LYS A 166 -19.06 -15.04 5.78
CA LYS A 166 -20.31 -15.37 5.06
C LYS A 166 -20.48 -14.56 3.77
N ILE A 167 -20.24 -13.23 3.83
CA ILE A 167 -20.45 -12.34 2.70
C ILE A 167 -19.35 -12.49 1.66
N PHE A 168 -18.09 -12.50 2.09
CA PHE A 168 -16.94 -12.46 1.19
C PHE A 168 -16.65 -13.80 0.51
N THR A 169 -17.18 -14.91 1.05
CA THR A 169 -17.08 -16.23 0.40
C THR A 169 -18.30 -16.58 -0.45
N SER A 170 -19.23 -15.67 -0.67
CA SER A 170 -20.48 -15.95 -1.39
C SER A 170 -20.46 -15.61 -2.89
N LEU A 171 -19.38 -15.05 -3.42
CA LEU A 171 -19.26 -14.76 -4.85
C LEU A 171 -19.11 -16.06 -5.66
N ASP A 172 -19.81 -16.13 -6.79
CA ASP A 172 -19.73 -17.29 -7.70
C ASP A 172 -18.48 -17.23 -8.59
N CYS A 173 -18.14 -16.05 -9.10
CA CYS A 173 -17.01 -15.80 -9.97
C CYS A 173 -16.14 -14.67 -9.42
N ALA A 174 -15.01 -15.00 -8.78
CA ALA A 174 -14.08 -14.03 -8.25
C ALA A 174 -12.63 -14.50 -8.33
N VAL A 175 -11.72 -13.53 -8.56
CA VAL A 175 -10.28 -13.70 -8.44
C VAL A 175 -9.76 -12.71 -7.41
N ILE A 176 -9.04 -13.20 -6.42
CA ILE A 176 -8.31 -12.37 -5.46
C ILE A 176 -6.95 -12.03 -6.05
N VAL A 177 -6.58 -10.76 -5.99
CA VAL A 177 -5.25 -10.30 -6.40
C VAL A 177 -4.52 -9.73 -5.19
N THR A 178 -3.25 -10.08 -5.04
CA THR A 178 -2.35 -9.56 -4.00
C THR A 178 -1.11 -8.94 -4.64
N PRO A 179 -0.56 -7.86 -4.08
CA PRO A 179 0.64 -7.22 -4.63
C PRO A 179 1.93 -7.95 -4.25
N SER A 180 1.88 -8.96 -3.39
CA SER A 180 3.03 -9.73 -2.92
C SER A 180 2.68 -11.19 -2.68
N ILE A 181 3.68 -12.06 -2.76
CA ILE A 181 3.58 -13.48 -2.38
C ILE A 181 3.24 -13.60 -0.90
N TRP A 182 3.87 -12.79 -0.05
CA TRP A 182 3.60 -12.72 1.38
C TRP A 182 2.09 -12.55 1.68
N LEU A 183 1.43 -11.57 1.06
CA LEU A 183 -0.01 -11.39 1.27
C LEU A 183 -0.82 -12.54 0.67
N SER A 184 -0.39 -13.10 -0.46
CA SER A 184 -1.00 -14.28 -1.07
C SER A 184 -1.00 -15.49 -0.12
N GLU A 185 0.10 -15.72 0.58
CA GLU A 185 0.21 -16.79 1.58
C GLU A 185 -0.73 -16.58 2.78
N LEU A 186 -0.91 -15.32 3.23
CA LEU A 186 -1.89 -14.99 4.26
C LEU A 186 -3.31 -15.24 3.76
N VAL A 187 -3.64 -14.81 2.54
CA VAL A 187 -4.96 -15.06 1.94
C VAL A 187 -5.24 -16.56 1.83
N ASN A 188 -4.24 -17.37 1.44
CA ASN A 188 -4.36 -18.83 1.37
C ASN A 188 -4.66 -19.48 2.73
N LYS A 189 -4.24 -18.87 3.84
CA LYS A 189 -4.55 -19.33 5.21
C LYS A 189 -5.90 -18.84 5.73
N SER A 190 -6.56 -17.92 5.00
CA SER A 190 -7.83 -17.30 5.39
C SER A 190 -9.03 -17.99 4.75
N TYR A 191 -10.25 -17.57 5.12
CA TYR A 191 -11.48 -18.02 4.47
C TYR A 191 -11.60 -17.58 3.00
N LEU A 192 -10.73 -16.69 2.50
CA LEU A 192 -10.70 -16.27 1.10
C LEU A 192 -9.96 -17.27 0.20
N ASN A 193 -9.34 -18.32 0.75
CA ASN A 193 -8.68 -19.40 -0.01
C ASN A 193 -9.63 -20.18 -0.95
N LYS A 194 -10.94 -19.97 -0.81
CA LYS A 194 -11.96 -20.45 -1.73
C LYS A 194 -11.72 -19.99 -3.18
N TYR A 195 -11.14 -18.78 -3.35
CA TYR A 195 -10.98 -18.16 -4.66
C TYR A 195 -9.59 -18.42 -5.25
N GLN A 196 -9.50 -18.34 -6.58
CA GLN A 196 -8.20 -18.28 -7.23
C GLN A 196 -7.45 -17.03 -6.76
N ILE A 197 -6.21 -17.20 -6.33
CA ILE A 197 -5.34 -16.09 -5.91
C ILE A 197 -4.29 -15.88 -6.99
N LYS A 198 -4.07 -14.61 -7.35
CA LYS A 198 -3.05 -14.17 -8.30
C LYS A 198 -2.18 -13.11 -7.65
N VAL A 199 -0.88 -13.21 -7.85
CA VAL A 199 0.06 -12.17 -7.42
C VAL A 199 0.30 -11.24 -8.60
N VAL A 200 -0.05 -9.96 -8.43
CA VAL A 200 0.24 -8.89 -9.40
C VAL A 200 0.86 -7.74 -8.61
N PRO A 201 2.19 -7.62 -8.62
CA PRO A 201 2.88 -6.55 -7.89
C PRO A 201 2.43 -5.16 -8.33
N ASN A 202 2.42 -4.23 -7.37
CA ASN A 202 2.18 -2.82 -7.68
C ASN A 202 3.29 -2.31 -8.61
N GLY A 203 2.89 -1.64 -9.68
CA GLY A 203 3.82 -1.08 -10.66
C GLY A 203 4.19 0.36 -10.37
N ILE A 204 5.42 0.73 -10.71
CA ILE A 204 5.91 2.10 -10.69
C ILE A 204 6.17 2.60 -12.12
N ASP A 205 6.14 3.92 -12.31
CA ASP A 205 6.43 4.56 -13.60
C ASP A 205 7.95 4.72 -13.78
N LEU A 206 8.54 3.85 -14.58
CA LEU A 206 9.98 3.88 -14.87
C LEU A 206 10.41 5.06 -15.76
N ASN A 207 9.45 5.81 -16.36
CA ASN A 207 9.74 7.06 -17.06
C ASN A 207 9.87 8.24 -16.10
N VAL A 208 9.42 8.07 -14.85
CA VAL A 208 9.56 9.04 -13.76
C VAL A 208 10.70 8.65 -12.83
N PHE A 209 10.71 7.40 -12.39
CA PHE A 209 11.73 6.86 -11.48
C PHE A 209 12.83 6.16 -12.29
N TYR A 210 13.95 6.83 -12.48
CA TYR A 210 15.16 6.34 -13.13
C TYR A 210 16.38 7.08 -12.58
N PRO A 211 17.60 6.54 -12.73
CA PRO A 211 18.81 7.18 -12.22
C PRO A 211 19.04 8.53 -12.86
N ARG A 212 19.26 9.56 -12.06
CA ARG A 212 19.55 10.93 -12.47
C ARG A 212 20.90 11.34 -11.96
N ASP A 213 21.53 12.25 -12.68
CA ASP A 213 22.75 12.90 -12.24
C ASP A 213 22.34 14.11 -11.40
N ASP A 214 22.28 13.94 -10.06
CA ASP A 214 21.86 14.99 -9.16
C ASP A 214 22.83 15.14 -7.98
N SER A 215 23.31 16.36 -7.83
CA SER A 215 24.23 16.78 -6.76
C SER A 215 23.52 17.51 -5.62
N MET A 216 22.19 17.34 -5.48
CA MET A 216 21.37 18.06 -4.51
C MET A 216 21.94 17.99 -3.08
N PHE A 217 22.23 16.79 -2.63
CA PHE A 217 22.71 16.59 -1.26
C PHE A 217 24.21 16.89 -1.10
N SER A 218 25.03 16.65 -2.12
CA SER A 218 26.48 16.96 -2.04
C SER A 218 26.71 18.47 -1.91
N LYS A 219 25.91 19.31 -2.54
CA LYS A 219 25.95 20.78 -2.37
C LYS A 219 25.60 21.21 -0.94
N LYS A 220 24.71 20.46 -0.26
CA LYS A 220 24.22 20.81 1.07
C LYS A 220 25.05 20.21 2.20
N PHE A 221 25.45 18.95 2.06
CA PHE A 221 26.07 18.17 3.13
C PHE A 221 27.52 17.76 2.81
N GLY A 222 28.07 18.24 1.69
CA GLY A 222 29.45 17.94 1.28
C GLY A 222 29.64 16.46 0.94
N TYR A 223 30.66 15.84 1.51
CA TYR A 223 31.04 14.46 1.23
C TYR A 223 30.33 13.42 2.09
N LYS A 224 29.38 13.82 2.93
CA LYS A 224 28.63 12.88 3.77
C LYS A 224 27.79 11.93 2.91
N LYS A 225 27.76 10.67 3.34
CA LYS A 225 26.89 9.64 2.75
C LYS A 225 25.45 9.87 3.21
N ILE A 226 24.53 9.90 2.26
CA ILE A 226 23.12 10.20 2.50
C ILE A 226 22.34 8.93 2.74
N ILE A 227 21.77 8.83 3.93
CA ILE A 227 20.83 7.78 4.34
C ILE A 227 19.43 8.36 4.21
N LEU A 228 18.64 7.84 3.25
CA LEU A 228 17.33 8.37 2.93
C LEU A 228 16.21 7.46 3.45
N GLY A 229 15.25 8.04 4.14
CA GLY A 229 13.96 7.42 4.43
C GLY A 229 12.81 8.22 3.81
N VAL A 230 11.79 7.54 3.28
CA VAL A 230 10.63 8.20 2.66
C VAL A 230 9.34 7.59 3.19
N SER A 231 8.46 8.45 3.69
CA SER A 231 7.11 8.07 4.10
C SER A 231 6.14 9.22 3.81
N ASN A 232 4.87 8.91 3.57
CA ASN A 232 3.87 9.98 3.43
C ASN A 232 3.62 10.69 4.77
N VAL A 233 3.52 9.91 5.85
CA VAL A 233 3.43 10.38 7.24
C VAL A 233 4.26 9.43 8.10
N TRP A 234 5.19 9.98 8.84
CA TRP A 234 6.02 9.22 9.76
C TRP A 234 5.24 8.79 11.00
N THR A 235 5.34 7.52 11.33
CA THR A 235 4.69 6.88 12.49
C THR A 235 5.62 5.85 13.10
N GLU A 236 5.29 5.34 14.26
CA GLU A 236 6.01 4.22 14.88
C GLU A 236 6.12 3.01 13.95
N ASN A 237 5.01 2.66 13.25
CA ASN A 237 5.00 1.55 12.30
C ASN A 237 5.87 1.80 11.06
N LYS A 238 6.21 3.06 10.76
CA LYS A 238 7.15 3.45 9.71
C LYS A 238 8.60 3.58 10.19
N GLY A 239 8.87 3.18 11.44
CA GLY A 239 10.22 3.10 11.99
C GLY A 239 10.80 4.45 12.40
N ILE A 240 9.99 5.49 12.71
CA ILE A 240 10.52 6.81 13.08
C ILE A 240 11.46 6.75 14.28
N TYR A 241 11.13 5.94 15.31
CA TYR A 241 12.01 5.78 16.48
C TYR A 241 13.32 5.09 16.14
N ASP A 242 13.31 4.14 15.20
CA ASP A 242 14.53 3.47 14.76
C ASP A 242 15.44 4.45 14.00
N PHE A 243 14.89 5.37 13.19
CA PHE A 243 15.67 6.45 12.59
C PHE A 243 16.23 7.43 13.62
N ILE A 244 15.48 7.76 14.67
CA ILE A 244 15.97 8.62 15.77
C ILE A 244 17.15 7.92 16.47
N ASN A 245 17.02 6.64 16.78
CA ASN A 245 18.07 5.87 17.44
C ASN A 245 19.32 5.65 16.56
N LEU A 246 19.17 5.58 15.22
CA LEU A 246 20.30 5.49 14.29
C LEU A 246 21.25 6.67 14.38
N VAL A 247 20.78 7.85 14.80
CA VAL A 247 21.60 9.04 14.93
C VAL A 247 22.79 8.83 15.87
N ASP A 248 22.55 8.20 17.00
CA ASP A 248 23.58 7.98 18.03
C ASP A 248 24.50 6.80 17.68
N MET A 249 24.12 5.98 16.68
CA MET A 249 24.87 4.78 16.28
C MET A 249 25.73 5.02 15.03
N LEU A 250 25.54 6.13 14.33
CA LEU A 250 26.25 6.46 13.10
C LEU A 250 27.20 7.64 13.29
N ASP A 251 28.38 7.58 12.64
CA ASP A 251 29.34 8.67 12.64
C ASP A 251 28.80 9.89 11.86
N ALA A 252 28.39 10.92 12.60
CA ALA A 252 27.81 12.13 12.04
C ALA A 252 28.78 12.93 11.14
N SER A 253 30.09 12.65 11.18
CA SER A 253 31.06 13.23 10.24
C SER A 253 30.97 12.58 8.85
N LYS A 254 30.54 11.32 8.77
CA LYS A 254 30.48 10.51 7.54
C LYS A 254 29.08 10.37 6.96
N PHE A 255 28.06 10.41 7.81
CA PHE A 255 26.67 10.13 7.43
C PHE A 255 25.74 11.30 7.69
N GLN A 256 24.72 11.44 6.86
CA GLN A 256 23.60 12.36 7.05
C GLN A 256 22.29 11.60 6.83
N ILE A 257 21.42 11.60 7.84
CA ILE A 257 20.06 11.06 7.70
C ILE A 257 19.14 12.14 7.12
N VAL A 258 18.42 11.79 6.08
CA VAL A 258 17.40 12.61 5.41
C VAL A 258 16.09 11.86 5.43
N LEU A 259 15.05 12.46 6.00
CA LEU A 259 13.71 11.90 5.99
C LEU A 259 12.78 12.78 5.14
N VAL A 260 12.05 12.15 4.23
CA VAL A 260 11.01 12.80 3.41
C VAL A 260 9.65 12.39 3.92
N GLY A 261 8.78 13.37 4.15
CA GLY A 261 7.38 13.20 4.55
C GLY A 261 7.02 13.88 5.86
N GLU A 262 5.72 13.99 6.10
CA GLU A 262 5.17 14.68 7.25
C GLU A 262 5.56 13.98 8.56
N VAL A 263 6.17 14.72 9.47
CA VAL A 263 6.47 14.28 10.84
C VAL A 263 5.47 14.91 11.79
N LYS A 264 4.76 14.09 12.56
CA LYS A 264 3.82 14.59 13.57
C LYS A 264 4.58 15.27 14.70
N LYS A 265 3.95 16.31 15.31
CA LYS A 265 4.53 17.08 16.40
C LYS A 265 4.85 16.28 17.68
N ASP A 266 4.29 15.09 17.80
CA ASP A 266 4.49 14.19 18.94
C ASP A 266 5.88 13.52 18.94
N PHE A 267 6.66 13.64 17.84
CA PHE A 267 8.00 13.09 17.73
C PHE A 267 9.06 14.19 17.89
N GLU A 268 9.96 14.01 18.86
CA GLU A 268 11.15 14.84 19.02
C GLU A 268 12.24 14.37 18.05
N ILE A 269 12.49 15.15 17.00
CA ILE A 269 13.45 14.81 15.96
C ILE A 269 14.80 15.47 16.28
N PRO A 270 15.88 14.70 16.40
CA PRO A 270 17.24 15.24 16.57
C PRO A 270 17.62 16.19 15.44
N SER A 271 18.36 17.27 15.77
CA SER A 271 18.75 18.33 14.83
C SER A 271 19.67 17.86 13.68
N ASN A 272 20.30 16.72 13.85
CA ASN A 272 21.14 16.07 12.82
C ASN A 272 20.37 15.17 11.85
N ILE A 273 19.04 15.04 12.00
CA ILE A 273 18.14 14.51 10.97
C ILE A 273 17.62 15.67 10.14
N TYR A 274 17.84 15.63 8.82
CA TYR A 274 17.28 16.61 7.91
C TYR A 274 15.91 16.18 7.40
N ILE A 275 14.89 17.02 7.61
CA ILE A 275 13.50 16.72 7.19
C ILE A 275 13.17 17.50 5.92
N ILE A 276 12.55 16.83 4.97
CA ILE A 276 11.84 17.39 3.83
C ILE A 276 10.37 17.02 4.00
N ASP A 277 9.57 17.96 4.48
CA ASP A 277 8.17 17.70 4.89
C ASP A 277 7.33 17.11 3.75
N ARG A 278 7.53 17.61 2.55
CA ARG A 278 6.80 17.14 1.36
C ARG A 278 7.53 17.53 0.09
N THR A 279 7.45 16.66 -0.91
CA THR A 279 7.88 16.97 -2.28
C THR A 279 6.73 17.55 -3.10
N ASP A 280 7.03 18.50 -3.98
CA ASP A 280 6.03 19.13 -4.86
C ASP A 280 5.62 18.22 -6.02
N SER A 281 6.49 17.31 -6.41
CA SER A 281 6.29 16.41 -7.53
C SER A 281 6.98 15.06 -7.35
N THR A 282 6.54 14.08 -8.15
CA THR A 282 7.23 12.78 -8.26
C THR A 282 8.60 12.92 -8.93
N ASP A 283 8.80 13.95 -9.76
CA ASP A 283 10.09 14.28 -10.38
C ASP A 283 11.12 14.70 -9.33
N GLU A 284 10.73 15.57 -8.40
CA GLU A 284 11.57 15.96 -7.26
C GLU A 284 11.91 14.76 -6.38
N LEU A 285 10.93 13.90 -6.08
CA LEU A 285 11.15 12.70 -5.30
C LEU A 285 12.15 11.75 -5.99
N ALA A 286 12.07 11.61 -7.32
CA ALA A 286 13.03 10.80 -8.09
C ALA A 286 14.46 11.38 -8.05
N LYS A 287 14.62 12.71 -8.03
CA LYS A 287 15.91 13.37 -7.84
C LYS A 287 16.47 13.10 -6.43
N ILE A 288 15.63 13.17 -5.42
CA ILE A 288 16.00 12.85 -4.04
C ILE A 288 16.52 11.41 -3.94
N TYR A 289 15.78 10.43 -4.48
CA TYR A 289 16.24 9.04 -4.51
C TYR A 289 17.58 8.87 -5.24
N SER A 290 17.73 9.52 -6.40
CA SER A 290 18.98 9.43 -7.20
C SER A 290 20.20 10.03 -6.50
N SER A 291 19.98 11.05 -5.65
CA SER A 291 21.02 11.77 -4.90
C SER A 291 21.40 11.07 -3.59
N ALA A 292 20.63 10.07 -3.15
CA ALA A 292 20.93 9.32 -1.93
C ALA A 292 21.99 8.22 -2.19
N ASP A 293 22.75 7.90 -1.14
CA ASP A 293 23.71 6.79 -1.19
C ASP A 293 23.05 5.47 -0.80
N ILE A 294 22.10 5.50 0.14
CA ILE A 294 21.33 4.34 0.60
C ILE A 294 19.91 4.77 0.92
N TYR A 295 18.96 3.98 0.49
CA TYR A 295 17.58 4.08 0.95
C TYR A 295 17.33 3.08 2.09
N VAL A 296 16.76 3.54 3.18
CA VAL A 296 16.49 2.74 4.38
C VAL A 296 14.99 2.70 4.64
N ASP A 297 14.42 1.50 4.78
CA ASP A 297 13.02 1.29 5.18
C ASP A 297 12.96 0.46 6.46
N LEU A 298 12.60 1.11 7.57
CA LEU A 298 12.47 0.49 8.88
C LEU A 298 11.01 0.26 9.26
N SER A 299 10.14 0.14 8.25
CA SER A 299 8.72 -0.18 8.47
C SER A 299 8.58 -1.53 9.16
N LYS A 300 7.77 -1.59 10.21
CA LYS A 300 7.49 -2.83 10.97
C LYS A 300 6.61 -3.81 10.20
N ILE A 301 5.86 -3.31 9.23
CA ILE A 301 5.04 -4.10 8.30
C ILE A 301 4.75 -3.33 7.02
N GLU A 302 4.93 -4.00 5.90
CA GLU A 302 4.53 -3.54 4.56
C GLU A 302 3.98 -4.71 3.74
N VAL A 303 2.97 -4.43 2.94
CA VAL A 303 2.44 -5.44 2.01
C VAL A 303 3.32 -5.57 0.77
N LEU A 304 3.74 -4.44 0.23
CA LEU A 304 4.78 -4.28 -0.79
C LEU A 304 5.21 -2.81 -0.76
N GLY A 305 6.46 -2.56 -0.40
CA GLY A 305 7.02 -1.21 -0.28
C GLY A 305 7.27 -0.57 -1.64
N THR A 306 6.32 0.21 -2.15
CA THR A 306 6.50 0.92 -3.43
C THR A 306 7.66 1.92 -3.38
N THR A 307 7.92 2.54 -2.23
CA THR A 307 9.07 3.45 -2.02
C THR A 307 10.41 2.74 -2.17
N ILE A 308 10.52 1.47 -1.77
CA ILE A 308 11.69 0.62 -2.02
C ILE A 308 11.92 0.45 -3.52
N ILE A 309 10.85 0.15 -4.26
CA ILE A 309 10.92 -0.07 -5.71
C ILE A 309 11.27 1.25 -6.43
N GLU A 310 10.69 2.38 -6.00
CA GLU A 310 11.00 3.72 -6.52
C GLU A 310 12.49 4.07 -6.30
N ALA A 311 13.02 3.80 -5.10
CA ALA A 311 14.43 4.01 -4.78
C ALA A 311 15.36 3.15 -5.65
N MET A 312 15.05 1.84 -5.79
CA MET A 312 15.81 0.95 -6.67
C MET A 312 15.78 1.39 -8.12
N ALA A 313 14.64 1.84 -8.62
CA ALA A 313 14.51 2.34 -9.99
C ALA A 313 15.38 3.57 -10.24
N CYS A 314 15.58 4.41 -9.21
CA CYS A 314 16.52 5.53 -9.23
C CYS A 314 17.99 5.12 -8.98
N GLY A 315 18.24 3.81 -8.83
CA GLY A 315 19.60 3.27 -8.63
C GLY A 315 20.10 3.38 -7.18
N CYS A 316 19.22 3.62 -6.21
CA CYS A 316 19.57 3.70 -4.80
C CYS A 316 19.51 2.30 -4.16
N PRO A 317 20.60 1.81 -3.53
CA PRO A 317 20.61 0.53 -2.84
C PRO A 317 19.77 0.57 -1.55
N ILE A 318 19.23 -0.58 -1.16
CA ILE A 318 18.24 -0.70 -0.11
C ILE A 318 18.80 -1.37 1.15
N VAL A 319 18.47 -0.84 2.31
CA VAL A 319 18.53 -1.56 3.60
C VAL A 319 17.13 -1.54 4.21
N THR A 320 16.56 -2.71 4.49
CA THR A 320 15.19 -2.80 5.02
C THR A 320 15.05 -3.91 6.04
N TYR A 321 14.07 -3.76 6.94
CA TYR A 321 13.59 -4.90 7.71
C TYR A 321 12.87 -5.92 6.80
N GLY A 322 13.05 -7.22 7.09
CA GLY A 322 12.33 -8.32 6.45
C GLY A 322 10.86 -8.38 6.90
N ALA A 323 10.15 -7.26 6.77
CA ALA A 323 8.78 -7.09 7.24
C ALA A 323 7.78 -7.20 6.09
N GLY A 324 6.91 -8.20 6.16
CA GLY A 324 5.87 -8.38 5.14
C GLY A 324 6.44 -8.72 3.77
N GLY A 325 5.96 -8.03 2.72
CA GLY A 325 6.39 -8.23 1.33
C GLY A 325 7.60 -7.39 0.89
N ASN A 326 8.26 -6.65 1.80
CA ASN A 326 9.40 -5.80 1.43
C ASN A 326 10.57 -6.59 0.84
N SER A 327 10.86 -7.76 1.41
CA SER A 327 11.94 -8.64 0.94
C SER A 327 11.79 -9.10 -0.51
N GLU A 328 10.55 -9.23 -0.98
CA GLU A 328 10.27 -9.67 -2.35
C GLU A 328 10.71 -8.65 -3.41
N SER A 329 10.82 -7.37 -3.03
CA SER A 329 11.15 -6.30 -3.96
C SER A 329 12.64 -6.24 -4.30
N ILE A 330 13.53 -6.63 -3.37
CA ILE A 330 14.95 -6.26 -3.40
C ILE A 330 15.78 -7.15 -4.32
N GLY A 331 15.44 -8.44 -4.45
CA GLY A 331 16.26 -9.41 -5.18
C GLY A 331 17.61 -9.65 -4.50
N GLU A 332 18.51 -10.33 -5.21
CA GLU A 332 19.79 -10.80 -4.64
C GLU A 332 20.82 -9.68 -4.43
N TYR A 333 20.84 -8.69 -5.33
CA TYR A 333 21.92 -7.69 -5.38
C TYR A 333 21.45 -6.25 -5.10
N GLY A 334 20.16 -6.01 -4.97
CA GLY A 334 19.59 -4.66 -4.82
C GLY A 334 19.73 -4.06 -3.42
N GLY A 335 20.12 -4.86 -2.41
CA GLY A 335 20.15 -4.37 -1.04
C GLY A 335 20.43 -5.42 0.02
N ARG A 336 20.15 -5.07 1.26
CA ARG A 336 20.26 -5.95 2.45
C ARG A 336 18.91 -6.01 3.17
N ILE A 337 18.48 -7.22 3.48
CA ILE A 337 17.31 -7.51 4.29
C ILE A 337 17.79 -7.84 5.71
N ILE A 338 17.29 -7.10 6.69
CA ILE A 338 17.62 -7.27 8.09
C ILE A 338 16.48 -8.01 8.77
N GLU A 339 16.74 -9.21 9.22
CA GLU A 339 15.78 -9.99 9.99
C GLU A 339 15.62 -9.43 11.42
N LYS A 340 14.46 -9.65 12.02
CA LYS A 340 14.16 -9.40 13.44
C LYS A 340 14.31 -7.94 13.93
N GLN A 341 14.18 -6.94 13.06
CA GLN A 341 14.24 -5.52 13.46
C GLN A 341 15.46 -5.19 14.34
N ASN A 342 16.62 -5.70 13.95
CA ASN A 342 17.88 -5.50 14.67
C ASN A 342 18.60 -4.24 14.15
N LEU A 343 18.59 -3.18 14.96
CA LEU A 343 19.15 -1.88 14.55
C LEU A 343 20.68 -1.90 14.40
N SER A 344 21.41 -2.69 15.19
CA SER A 344 22.84 -2.86 15.02
C SER A 344 23.17 -3.47 13.66
N SER A 345 22.42 -4.47 13.20
CA SER A 345 22.59 -5.06 11.87
C SER A 345 22.23 -4.08 10.75
N VAL A 346 21.30 -3.13 11.00
CA VAL A 346 21.02 -2.01 10.06
C VAL A 346 22.24 -1.12 9.92
N VAL A 347 22.90 -0.75 11.03
CA VAL A 347 24.13 0.06 11.04
C VAL A 347 25.23 -0.63 10.25
N ASP A 348 25.47 -1.92 10.53
CA ASP A 348 26.49 -2.72 9.82
C ASP A 348 26.22 -2.76 8.31
N ALA A 349 24.98 -2.98 7.92
CA ALA A 349 24.57 -2.99 6.51
C ALA A 349 24.76 -1.61 5.84
N ILE A 350 24.39 -0.52 6.51
CA ILE A 350 24.60 0.84 6.04
C ILE A 350 26.10 1.10 5.82
N GLN A 351 26.94 0.79 6.80
CA GLN A 351 28.38 1.01 6.73
C GLN A 351 29.03 0.20 5.60
N GLN A 352 28.60 -1.05 5.41
CA GLN A 352 29.11 -1.88 4.31
C GLN A 352 28.68 -1.36 2.94
N MET A 353 27.40 -1.00 2.79
CA MET A 353 26.85 -0.64 1.49
C MET A 353 27.20 0.77 1.03
N ALA A 354 27.40 1.71 1.96
CA ALA A 354 27.71 3.10 1.65
C ALA A 354 29.03 3.29 0.86
N PHE A 355 29.94 2.32 0.96
CA PHE A 355 31.26 2.36 0.34
C PHE A 355 31.45 1.34 -0.80
N LEU A 356 30.38 0.63 -1.20
CA LEU A 356 30.41 -0.22 -2.40
C LEU A 356 30.51 0.63 -3.68
N ASP A 357 30.99 0.00 -4.76
CA ASP A 357 31.00 0.65 -6.07
C ASP A 357 29.55 0.96 -6.50
N LYS A 358 29.26 2.27 -6.53
CA LYS A 358 27.94 2.78 -6.89
C LYS A 358 27.44 2.31 -8.26
N ASN A 359 28.36 2.15 -9.24
CA ASN A 359 27.95 1.80 -10.60
C ASN A 359 27.44 0.35 -10.68
N VAL A 360 28.12 -0.56 -9.97
CA VAL A 360 27.74 -1.97 -9.93
C VAL A 360 26.38 -2.15 -9.25
N ILE A 361 26.22 -1.59 -8.05
CA ILE A 361 24.99 -1.76 -7.26
C ILE A 361 23.80 -1.01 -7.87
N ARG A 362 24.05 0.17 -8.47
CA ARG A 362 23.04 0.96 -9.20
C ARG A 362 22.44 0.16 -10.34
N GLY A 363 23.29 -0.51 -11.13
CA GLY A 363 22.84 -1.38 -12.23
C GLY A 363 21.94 -2.50 -11.76
N ALA A 364 22.31 -3.19 -10.67
CA ALA A 364 21.52 -4.27 -10.08
C ALA A 364 20.16 -3.78 -9.57
N CYS A 365 20.11 -2.64 -8.86
CA CYS A 365 18.89 -2.03 -8.39
C CYS A 365 17.92 -1.71 -9.54
N VAL A 366 18.42 -1.06 -10.60
CA VAL A 366 17.61 -0.69 -11.77
C VAL A 366 17.07 -1.93 -12.50
N GLN A 367 17.88 -2.97 -12.66
CA GLN A 367 17.41 -4.21 -13.29
C GLN A 367 16.33 -4.89 -12.47
N GLN A 368 16.48 -4.95 -11.16
CA GLN A 368 15.46 -5.50 -10.26
C GLN A 368 14.15 -4.68 -10.33
N ALA A 369 14.23 -3.35 -10.32
CA ALA A 369 13.06 -2.49 -10.39
C ALA A 369 12.24 -2.67 -11.68
N LYS A 370 12.84 -3.10 -12.80
CA LYS A 370 12.12 -3.35 -14.06
C LYS A 370 11.07 -4.46 -13.95
N ILE A 371 11.20 -5.36 -12.96
CA ILE A 371 10.21 -6.41 -12.70
C ILE A 371 8.89 -5.78 -12.27
N PHE A 372 8.96 -4.62 -11.61
CA PHE A 372 7.83 -3.89 -11.04
C PHE A 372 7.39 -2.69 -11.90
N SER A 373 7.56 -2.77 -13.23
CA SER A 373 7.11 -1.68 -14.08
C SER A 373 5.58 -1.56 -14.11
N LYS A 374 5.09 -0.33 -14.23
CA LYS A 374 3.67 -0.03 -14.38
C LYS A 374 3.05 -0.78 -15.56
N GLU A 375 3.78 -0.87 -16.66
CA GLU A 375 3.34 -1.54 -17.89
C GLU A 375 3.07 -3.03 -17.64
N LYS A 376 3.97 -3.74 -16.93
CA LYS A 376 3.78 -5.15 -16.56
C LYS A 376 2.57 -5.33 -15.64
N MET A 377 2.41 -4.47 -14.65
CA MET A 377 1.23 -4.50 -13.77
C MET A 377 -0.05 -4.35 -14.59
N LEU A 378 -0.13 -3.35 -15.45
CA LEU A 378 -1.31 -3.07 -16.28
C LEU A 378 -1.62 -4.22 -17.22
N GLU A 379 -0.61 -4.82 -17.88
CA GLU A 379 -0.79 -5.97 -18.76
C GLU A 379 -1.33 -7.19 -18.01
N ASN A 380 -0.78 -7.50 -16.84
CA ASN A 380 -1.27 -8.59 -16.01
C ASN A 380 -2.75 -8.41 -15.62
N TYR A 381 -3.16 -7.20 -15.25
CA TYR A 381 -4.57 -6.91 -14.97
C TYR A 381 -5.44 -7.03 -16.22
N TYR A 382 -4.96 -6.55 -17.36
CA TYR A 382 -5.71 -6.66 -18.62
C TYR A 382 -5.99 -8.13 -18.99
N LEU A 383 -4.98 -8.99 -18.86
CA LEU A 383 -5.14 -10.44 -19.10
C LEU A 383 -6.14 -11.07 -18.11
N LEU A 384 -6.16 -10.63 -16.85
CA LEU A 384 -7.14 -11.07 -15.87
C LEU A 384 -8.57 -10.61 -16.25
N TYR A 385 -8.74 -9.35 -16.68
CA TYR A 385 -10.04 -8.86 -17.14
C TYR A 385 -10.56 -9.66 -18.33
N LYS A 386 -9.75 -9.86 -19.36
CA LYS A 386 -10.12 -10.66 -20.52
C LYS A 386 -10.58 -12.07 -20.14
N LYS A 387 -9.80 -12.73 -19.28
CA LYS A 387 -10.12 -14.10 -18.85
C LYS A 387 -11.46 -14.20 -18.11
N LEU A 388 -11.82 -13.19 -17.30
CA LEU A 388 -13.05 -13.24 -16.50
C LEU A 388 -14.30 -12.86 -17.28
N VAL A 389 -14.18 -12.02 -18.28
CA VAL A 389 -15.33 -11.55 -19.08
C VAL A 389 -15.50 -12.37 -20.36
N ASN A 390 -14.64 -13.40 -20.58
CA ASN A 390 -14.66 -14.25 -21.78
C ASN A 390 -14.56 -13.46 -23.10
N TYR A 391 -13.84 -12.34 -23.10
CA TYR A 391 -13.43 -11.71 -24.36
C TYR A 391 -12.32 -12.60 -24.98
N GLU A 392 -12.68 -13.30 -26.05
CA GLU A 392 -11.74 -13.95 -26.96
C GLU A 392 -10.80 -12.94 -27.64
#